data_0bca49cb548cbd4f36a48b3f69fffe92
#
_entry.id   0bca49cb548cbd4f36a48b3f69fffe92
#
_cell.length_a   1.000
_cell.length_b   1.000
_cell.length_c   1.000
_cell.angle_alpha   90.00
_cell.angle_beta   90.00
_cell.angle_gamma   90.00
#
_symmetry.space_group_name_H-M   'P 1'
#
loop_
_entity.id
_entity.type
_entity.pdbx_description
1 polymer ?
#
loop_
_entity_poly.entity_id
_entity_poly.type
_entity_poly.pdbx_seq_one_letter_code
_entity_poly.pdbx_strand_id
1 'polypeptide(L)'
;MLKLIIGNRAYSSWSMRGWLALKQSGEDFEEFVVPMFDADWEKRREGDEFAPSLGKVPILWDGDCVVWDSLAIVEFLADRVGRELFWPEEDAARGMARSMAAEMHSSFAHLRRELPMNVRKSYPPR
;
A
#
# COMPACT_ATOMS: atom_id res chain seq x y z
N MET A 1 16.22 -8.98 -3.44
CA MET A 1 15.04 -8.64 -4.27
C MET A 1 13.88 -8.27 -3.38
N LEU A 2 13.19 -7.19 -3.71
CA LEU A 2 12.01 -6.75 -2.98
C LEU A 2 10.83 -7.72 -3.23
N LYS A 3 10.10 -8.04 -2.18
CA LYS A 3 8.90 -8.89 -2.22
C LYS A 3 7.71 -8.10 -1.68
N LEU A 4 6.71 -7.84 -2.50
CA LEU A 4 5.49 -7.15 -2.10
C LEU A 4 4.34 -8.14 -1.94
N ILE A 5 3.78 -8.21 -0.75
CA ILE A 5 2.57 -8.98 -0.47
C ILE A 5 1.38 -8.03 -0.50
N ILE A 6 0.42 -8.32 -1.36
CA ILE A 6 -0.80 -7.52 -1.55
C ILE A 6 -2.05 -8.39 -1.49
N GLY A 7 -3.18 -7.76 -1.19
CA GLY A 7 -4.49 -8.37 -1.34
C GLY A 7 -5.03 -8.29 -2.78
N ASN A 8 -6.31 -8.59 -2.93
CA ASN A 8 -6.98 -8.57 -4.24
C ASN A 8 -6.80 -7.24 -4.97
N ARG A 9 -6.25 -7.27 -6.17
CA ARG A 9 -5.98 -6.08 -6.98
C ARG A 9 -7.22 -5.23 -7.26
N ALA A 10 -8.38 -5.86 -7.40
CA ALA A 10 -9.62 -5.16 -7.72
C ALA A 10 -10.26 -4.43 -6.53
N TYR A 11 -9.92 -4.80 -5.29
CA TYR A 11 -10.62 -4.36 -4.09
C TYR A 11 -9.73 -3.69 -3.04
N SER A 12 -8.44 -4.04 -2.98
CA SER A 12 -7.55 -3.51 -1.95
C SER A 12 -6.90 -2.20 -2.38
N SER A 13 -7.49 -1.08 -2.00
CA SER A 13 -6.93 0.26 -2.25
C SER A 13 -5.63 0.49 -1.50
N TRP A 14 -5.45 -0.08 -0.33
CA TRP A 14 -4.20 -0.03 0.42
C TRP A 14 -3.07 -0.76 -0.30
N SER A 15 -3.34 -1.96 -0.82
CA SER A 15 -2.40 -2.71 -1.65
C SER A 15 -2.01 -1.97 -2.91
N MET A 16 -2.96 -1.28 -3.55
CA MET A 16 -2.69 -0.47 -4.74
C MET A 16 -1.68 0.65 -4.44
N ARG A 17 -1.76 1.29 -3.27
CA ARG A 17 -0.79 2.33 -2.87
C ARG A 17 0.64 1.78 -2.77
N GLY A 18 0.83 0.65 -2.10
CA GLY A 18 2.13 -0.01 -2.00
C GLY A 18 2.67 -0.45 -3.36
N TRP A 19 1.81 -0.98 -4.21
CA TRP A 19 2.17 -1.39 -5.57
C TRP A 19 2.58 -0.19 -6.44
N LEU A 20 1.82 0.90 -6.40
CA LEU A 20 2.16 2.13 -7.12
C LEU A 20 3.48 2.74 -6.63
N ALA A 21 3.73 2.70 -5.32
CA ALA A 21 5.00 3.17 -4.76
C ALA A 21 6.19 2.40 -5.33
N LEU A 22 6.10 1.07 -5.39
CA LEU A 22 7.15 0.24 -5.99
C LEU A 22 7.32 0.50 -7.49
N LYS A 23 6.24 0.66 -8.23
CA LYS A 23 6.33 1.05 -9.64
C LYS A 23 6.99 2.41 -9.82
N GLN A 24 6.69 3.38 -8.97
CA GLN A 24 7.31 4.71 -8.99
C GLN A 24 8.80 4.67 -8.64
N SER A 25 9.21 3.77 -7.75
CA SER A 25 10.61 3.65 -7.36
C SER A 25 11.54 3.16 -8.47
N GLY A 26 11.00 2.46 -9.45
CA GLY A 26 11.79 1.82 -10.50
C GLY A 26 12.55 0.56 -10.06
N GLU A 27 12.42 0.15 -8.80
CA GLU A 27 13.03 -1.07 -8.28
C GLU A 27 12.34 -2.33 -8.82
N ASP A 28 13.12 -3.36 -9.07
CA ASP A 28 12.58 -4.68 -9.37
C ASP A 28 11.99 -5.34 -8.12
N PHE A 29 10.82 -5.91 -8.25
CA PHE A 29 10.17 -6.60 -7.14
C PHE A 29 9.32 -7.79 -7.60
N GLU A 30 9.20 -8.76 -6.72
CA GLU A 30 8.27 -9.87 -6.85
C GLU A 30 6.94 -9.49 -6.18
N GLU A 31 5.85 -9.84 -6.84
CA GLU A 31 4.49 -9.55 -6.38
C GLU A 31 3.78 -10.83 -5.96
N PHE A 32 3.28 -10.87 -4.74
CA PHE A 32 2.49 -11.97 -4.20
C PHE A 32 1.08 -11.49 -3.87
N VAL A 33 0.13 -11.91 -4.70
CA VAL A 33 -1.28 -11.60 -4.49
C VAL A 33 -1.89 -12.67 -3.59
N VAL A 34 -2.40 -12.27 -2.44
CA VAL A 34 -3.04 -13.15 -1.48
C VAL A 34 -4.54 -12.91 -1.51
N PRO A 35 -5.37 -13.93 -1.79
CA PRO A 35 -6.81 -13.80 -1.72
C PRO A 35 -7.25 -13.39 -0.30
N MET A 36 -8.05 -12.32 -0.23
CA MET A 36 -8.61 -11.82 1.02
C MET A 36 -10.05 -12.32 1.18
N PHE A 37 -10.44 -12.56 2.42
CA PHE A 37 -11.82 -12.89 2.79
C PHE A 37 -12.37 -14.21 2.21
N ASP A 38 -11.50 -15.11 1.76
CA ASP A 38 -11.88 -16.49 1.47
C ASP A 38 -11.82 -17.36 2.75
N ALA A 39 -12.17 -18.64 2.63
CA ALA A 39 -12.21 -19.56 3.78
C ALA A 39 -10.86 -19.72 4.51
N ASP A 40 -9.74 -19.50 3.83
CA ASP A 40 -8.40 -19.67 4.40
C ASP A 40 -7.74 -18.35 4.81
N TRP A 41 -8.43 -17.22 4.65
CA TRP A 41 -7.88 -15.90 4.91
C TRP A 41 -7.36 -15.74 6.34
N GLU A 42 -8.17 -16.09 7.33
CA GLU A 42 -7.78 -15.96 8.74
C GLU A 42 -6.53 -16.78 9.06
N LYS A 43 -6.44 -18.00 8.54
CA LYS A 43 -5.27 -18.86 8.73
C LYS A 43 -4.02 -18.30 8.04
N ARG A 44 -4.16 -17.74 6.82
CA ARG A 44 -3.02 -17.15 6.12
C ARG A 44 -2.48 -15.92 6.82
N ARG A 45 -3.35 -15.03 7.30
CA ARG A 45 -2.93 -13.79 7.97
C ARG A 45 -2.24 -14.02 9.33
N GLU A 46 -2.36 -15.21 9.90
CA GLU A 46 -1.64 -15.62 11.11
C GLU A 46 -0.21 -16.12 10.84
N GLY A 47 0.14 -16.32 9.57
CA GLY A 47 1.48 -16.79 9.19
C GLY A 47 2.57 -15.75 9.41
N ASP A 48 3.82 -16.23 9.50
CA ASP A 48 5.00 -15.40 9.80
C ASP A 48 5.19 -14.21 8.85
N GLU A 49 4.82 -14.36 7.59
CA GLU A 49 4.91 -13.29 6.60
C GLU A 49 3.98 -12.10 6.90
N PHE A 50 2.88 -12.34 7.62
CA PHE A 50 1.90 -11.33 8.00
C PHE A 50 2.04 -10.87 9.46
N ALA A 51 2.75 -11.61 10.29
CA ALA A 51 2.85 -11.33 11.72
C ALA A 51 3.25 -9.88 12.03
N PRO A 52 4.25 -9.28 11.33
CA PRO A 52 4.64 -7.90 11.63
C PRO A 52 3.54 -6.87 11.42
N SER A 53 2.68 -7.07 10.42
CA SER A 53 1.57 -6.17 10.09
C SER A 53 0.25 -6.52 10.79
N LEU A 54 0.24 -7.54 11.63
CA LEU A 54 -0.99 -8.09 12.23
C LEU A 54 -2.02 -8.51 11.15
N GLY A 55 -1.55 -9.09 10.07
CA GLY A 55 -2.38 -9.58 8.97
C GLY A 55 -2.89 -8.51 8.01
N LYS A 56 -2.32 -7.32 8.02
CA LYS A 56 -2.70 -6.24 7.09
C LYS A 56 -1.80 -6.23 5.85
N VAL A 57 -2.34 -5.80 4.74
CA VAL A 57 -1.63 -5.59 3.47
C VAL A 57 -1.70 -4.12 3.06
N PRO A 58 -0.72 -3.57 2.33
CA PRO A 58 0.48 -4.22 1.78
C PRO A 58 1.60 -4.46 2.80
N ILE A 59 2.48 -5.43 2.51
CA ILE A 59 3.70 -5.69 3.26
C ILE A 59 4.87 -5.80 2.28
N LEU A 60 5.94 -5.08 2.54
CA LEU A 60 7.17 -5.13 1.76
C LEU A 60 8.26 -5.84 2.55
N TRP A 61 8.85 -6.85 1.95
CA TRP A 61 10.04 -7.54 2.46
C TRP A 61 11.26 -7.24 1.58
N ASP A 62 12.38 -6.96 2.22
CA ASP A 62 13.70 -6.87 1.60
C ASP A 62 14.69 -7.70 2.43
N GLY A 63 14.83 -8.98 2.06
CA GLY A 63 15.52 -9.94 2.92
C GLY A 63 14.80 -10.07 4.27
N ASP A 64 15.50 -9.79 5.35
CA ASP A 64 14.97 -9.82 6.72
C ASP A 64 14.31 -8.48 7.13
N CYS A 65 14.43 -7.46 6.30
CA CYS A 65 13.80 -6.17 6.55
C CYS A 65 12.34 -6.21 6.12
N VAL A 66 11.44 -5.88 7.04
CA VAL A 66 10.00 -5.82 6.75
C VAL A 66 9.48 -4.41 6.96
N VAL A 67 8.70 -3.93 6.00
CA VAL A 67 8.02 -2.64 6.05
C VAL A 67 6.54 -2.85 5.76
N TRP A 68 5.69 -2.44 6.66
CA TRP A 68 4.24 -2.48 6.46
C TRP A 68 3.64 -1.12 6.69
N ASP A 69 2.37 -0.93 6.28
CA ASP A 69 1.73 0.35 6.09
C ASP A 69 2.17 1.04 4.80
N SER A 70 1.21 1.42 3.97
CA SER A 70 1.49 1.96 2.64
C SER A 70 2.32 3.25 2.66
N LEU A 71 2.11 4.11 3.65
CA LEU A 71 2.87 5.36 3.77
C LEU A 71 4.30 5.09 4.23
N ALA A 72 4.50 4.15 5.13
CA ALA A 72 5.84 3.70 5.54
C ALA A 72 6.62 3.10 4.35
N ILE A 73 5.95 2.35 3.48
CA ILE A 73 6.55 1.82 2.25
C ILE A 73 6.99 2.96 1.32
N VAL A 74 6.17 4.00 1.14
CA VAL A 74 6.53 5.19 0.36
C VAL A 74 7.80 5.86 0.93
N GLU A 75 7.85 6.10 2.23
CA GLU A 75 9.01 6.73 2.88
C GLU A 75 10.26 5.85 2.80
N PHE A 76 10.14 4.54 3.02
CA PHE A 76 11.24 3.59 2.85
C PHE A 76 11.83 3.63 1.44
N LEU A 77 10.97 3.62 0.43
CA LEU A 77 11.41 3.68 -0.96
C LEU A 77 12.01 5.06 -1.31
N ALA A 78 11.44 6.14 -0.80
CA ALA A 78 11.97 7.49 -1.01
C ALA A 78 13.40 7.63 -0.46
N ASP A 79 13.68 7.07 0.71
CA ASP A 79 15.04 7.03 1.26
C ASP A 79 15.99 6.18 0.42
N ARG A 80 15.49 5.11 -0.18
CA ARG A 80 16.29 4.16 -0.94
C ARG A 80 16.67 4.66 -2.34
N VAL A 81 15.72 5.26 -3.06
CA VAL A 81 15.92 5.60 -4.49
C VAL A 81 15.99 7.09 -4.77
N GLY A 82 15.65 7.92 -3.80
CA GLY A 82 15.63 9.38 -3.93
C GLY A 82 14.27 9.97 -3.61
N ARG A 83 14.28 10.91 -2.70
CA ARG A 83 13.08 11.60 -2.21
C ARG A 83 12.34 12.35 -3.32
N GLU A 84 13.06 12.86 -4.30
CA GLU A 84 12.54 13.62 -5.44
C GLU A 84 11.59 12.81 -6.33
N LEU A 85 11.66 11.49 -6.29
CA LEU A 85 10.73 10.62 -7.03
C LEU A 85 9.35 10.54 -6.39
N PHE A 86 9.23 10.91 -5.12
CA PHE A 86 8.00 10.75 -4.34
C PHE A 86 7.43 12.08 -3.83
N TRP A 87 8.29 13.03 -3.49
CA TRP A 87 7.90 14.25 -2.81
C TRP A 87 8.41 15.50 -3.52
N PRO A 88 7.67 16.62 -3.44
CA PRO A 88 8.17 17.90 -3.93
C PRO A 88 9.51 18.29 -3.29
N GLU A 89 10.36 18.95 -4.05
CA GLU A 89 11.68 19.36 -3.60
C GLU A 89 11.62 20.56 -2.66
N GLU A 90 10.72 21.50 -2.92
CA GLU A 90 10.54 22.71 -2.11
C GLU A 90 9.86 22.39 -0.77
N ASP A 91 10.38 22.95 0.34
CA ASP A 91 9.99 22.59 1.70
C ASP A 91 8.49 22.79 2.00
N ALA A 92 7.91 23.91 1.59
CA ALA A 92 6.50 24.18 1.85
C ALA A 92 5.59 23.25 1.03
N ALA A 93 5.92 23.02 -0.24
CA ALA A 93 5.20 22.11 -1.10
C ALA A 93 5.30 20.67 -0.59
N ARG A 94 6.48 20.25 -0.13
CA ARG A 94 6.70 18.92 0.46
C ARG A 94 5.91 18.74 1.76
N GLY A 95 5.93 19.74 2.62
CA GLY A 95 5.13 19.74 3.85
C GLY A 95 3.63 19.59 3.56
N MET A 96 3.13 20.35 2.60
CA MET A 96 1.74 20.25 2.17
C MET A 96 1.41 18.86 1.59
N ALA A 97 2.26 18.34 0.71
CA ALA A 97 2.07 17.03 0.10
C ALA A 97 2.03 15.91 1.15
N ARG A 98 2.92 15.94 2.13
CA ARG A 98 2.91 14.98 3.24
C ARG A 98 1.69 15.11 4.13
N SER A 99 1.25 16.33 4.41
CA SER A 99 0.03 16.58 5.18
C SER A 99 -1.21 16.01 4.50
N MET A 100 -1.36 16.26 3.21
CA MET A 100 -2.47 15.71 2.41
C MET A 100 -2.42 14.18 2.34
N ALA A 101 -1.25 13.60 2.13
CA ALA A 101 -1.07 12.16 2.12
C ALA A 101 -1.41 11.53 3.47
N ALA A 102 -0.96 12.12 4.57
CA ALA A 102 -1.25 11.64 5.92
C ALA A 102 -2.74 11.76 6.27
N GLU A 103 -3.40 12.85 5.88
CA GLU A 103 -4.84 13.04 6.06
C GLU A 103 -5.63 11.98 5.30
N MET A 104 -5.32 11.74 4.03
CA MET A 104 -5.95 10.68 3.25
C MET A 104 -5.68 9.29 3.84
N HIS A 105 -4.49 9.07 4.37
CA HIS A 105 -4.07 7.82 5.00
C HIS A 105 -4.85 7.52 6.28
N SER A 106 -5.10 8.50 7.13
CA SER A 106 -5.69 8.35 8.47
C SER A 106 -7.17 8.67 8.57
N SER A 107 -7.78 9.22 7.50
CA SER A 107 -9.12 9.80 7.55
C SER A 107 -10.06 9.22 6.49
N PHE A 108 -11.22 9.84 6.32
CA PHE A 108 -12.24 9.47 5.33
C PHE A 108 -12.84 8.06 5.53
N ALA A 109 -12.97 7.62 6.77
CA ALA A 109 -13.48 6.28 7.10
C ALA A 109 -14.89 6.02 6.53
N HIS A 110 -15.78 7.02 6.57
CA HIS A 110 -17.12 6.91 5.99
C HIS A 110 -17.07 6.71 4.47
N LEU A 111 -16.30 7.53 3.76
CA LEU A 111 -16.13 7.43 2.32
C LEU A 111 -15.62 6.03 1.92
N ARG A 112 -14.62 5.53 2.63
CA ARG A 112 -14.04 4.20 2.36
C ARG A 112 -15.02 3.07 2.60
N ARG A 113 -15.85 3.18 3.62
CA ARG A 113 -16.87 2.19 3.95
C ARG A 113 -18.01 2.19 2.94
N GLU A 114 -18.50 3.37 2.57
CA GLU A 114 -19.68 3.51 1.68
C GLU A 114 -19.32 3.33 0.19
N LEU A 115 -18.11 3.72 -0.19
CA LEU A 115 -17.62 3.67 -1.56
C LEU A 115 -16.27 2.95 -1.65
N PRO A 116 -16.23 1.65 -1.31
CA PRO A 116 -14.98 0.88 -1.43
C PRO A 116 -14.55 0.74 -2.88
N MET A 117 -13.24 0.64 -3.10
CA MET A 117 -12.69 0.43 -4.43
C MET A 117 -13.19 -0.89 -5.03
N ASN A 118 -13.66 -0.82 -6.28
CA ASN A 118 -13.95 -1.98 -7.11
C ASN A 118 -13.73 -1.62 -8.58
N VAL A 119 -12.57 -1.97 -9.11
CA VAL A 119 -12.17 -1.61 -10.48
C VAL A 119 -12.83 -2.47 -11.57
N ARG A 120 -13.55 -3.51 -11.19
CA ARG A 120 -14.25 -4.40 -12.13
C ARG A 120 -15.72 -4.06 -12.32
N LYS A 121 -16.32 -3.40 -11.36
CA LYS A 121 -17.75 -3.11 -11.38
C LYS A 121 -18.04 -1.85 -12.18
N SER A 122 -19.05 -1.94 -13.07
CA SER A 122 -19.62 -0.76 -13.74
C SER A 122 -20.78 -0.22 -12.91
N TYR A 123 -20.82 1.11 -12.82
CA TYR A 123 -21.94 1.82 -12.19
C TYR A 123 -22.61 2.68 -13.26
N PRO A 124 -23.94 2.62 -13.39
CA PRO A 124 -24.64 3.52 -14.32
C PRO A 124 -24.47 4.97 -13.88
N PRO A 125 -24.46 5.93 -14.82
CA PRO A 125 -24.48 7.35 -14.49
C PRO A 125 -25.71 7.67 -13.62
N ARG A 126 -25.51 8.52 -12.63
CA ARG A 126 -26.62 9.05 -11.82
C ARG A 126 -27.29 10.21 -12.50
#